data_dac787094f8011648a118997ec0f6479
#
_entry.id   dac787094f8011648a118997ec0f6479
#
_cell.length_a   1.000
_cell.length_b   1.000
_cell.length_c   1.000
_cell.angle_alpha   90.00
_cell.angle_beta   90.00
_cell.angle_gamma   90.00
#
_symmetry.space_group_name_H-M   'P 1'
#
loop_
_entity.id
_entity.type
_entity.pdbx_description
1 polymer ?
#
loop_
_entity_poly.entity_id
_entity_poly.type
_entity_poly.pdbx_seq_one_letter_code
_entity_poly.pdbx_strand_id
1 'polypeptide(L)'
;MDPKATVQALMDSVQKGDFAKAKSLLSDDFQFSGPVPEPINGDAWMGMSMNLKKAFPDLDYHFHIHSAEGDIVNLAAELKGTHHADLDLTALGMGVIPATHKSFANPHEHGQATVKGDKVASWAVEPTPGGGVMGILAQIGVKMPGM
;
A
#
# COMPACT_ATOMS: atom_id res chain seq x y z
N MET A 1 5.65 -22.42 4.57
CA MET A 1 4.57 -21.76 3.79
C MET A 1 5.15 -21.38 2.42
N ASP A 2 4.45 -21.59 1.35
CA ASP A 2 4.98 -21.21 0.04
C ASP A 2 4.88 -19.69 -0.15
N PRO A 3 5.64 -19.12 -1.10
CA PRO A 3 5.66 -17.66 -1.31
C PRO A 3 4.29 -17.06 -1.59
N LYS A 4 3.44 -17.72 -2.37
CA LYS A 4 2.08 -17.23 -2.65
C LYS A 4 1.24 -17.17 -1.38
N ALA A 5 1.31 -18.19 -0.54
CA ALA A 5 0.55 -18.23 0.71
C ALA A 5 1.02 -17.14 1.68
N THR A 6 2.33 -16.89 1.74
CA THR A 6 2.89 -15.82 2.59
C THR A 6 2.38 -14.45 2.12
N VAL A 7 2.43 -14.19 0.83
CA VAL A 7 1.96 -12.91 0.26
C VAL A 7 0.45 -12.78 0.44
N GLN A 8 -0.32 -13.85 0.23
CA GLN A 8 -1.77 -13.83 0.43
C GLN A 8 -2.12 -13.50 1.89
N ALA A 9 -1.40 -14.09 2.84
CA ALA A 9 -1.62 -13.80 4.27
C ALA A 9 -1.33 -12.33 4.58
N LEU A 10 -0.28 -11.76 3.99
CA LEU A 10 0.04 -10.34 4.17
C LEU A 10 -1.06 -9.46 3.59
N MET A 11 -1.50 -9.72 2.37
CA MET A 11 -2.56 -8.94 1.72
C MET A 11 -3.87 -8.99 2.53
N ASP A 12 -4.25 -10.17 2.99
CA ASP A 12 -5.46 -10.35 3.80
C ASP A 12 -5.37 -9.58 5.12
N SER A 13 -4.20 -9.60 5.76
CA SER A 13 -3.98 -8.88 7.02
C SER A 13 -4.10 -7.37 6.83
N VAL A 14 -3.49 -6.83 5.78
CA VAL A 14 -3.56 -5.39 5.46
C VAL A 14 -5.01 -5.00 5.14
N GLN A 15 -5.71 -5.79 4.33
CA GLN A 15 -7.11 -5.51 3.96
C GLN A 15 -8.02 -5.48 5.17
N LYS A 16 -7.80 -6.39 6.12
CA LYS A 16 -8.61 -6.46 7.36
C LYS A 16 -8.24 -5.39 8.38
N GLY A 17 -7.09 -4.74 8.20
CA GLY A 17 -6.59 -3.79 9.17
C GLY A 17 -5.86 -4.44 10.34
N ASP A 18 -5.46 -5.70 10.21
CA ASP A 18 -4.64 -6.41 11.20
C ASP A 18 -3.17 -6.13 10.92
N PHE A 19 -2.74 -4.93 11.27
CA PHE A 19 -1.39 -4.46 10.94
C PHE A 19 -0.32 -5.12 11.80
N ALA A 20 -0.65 -5.60 13.00
CA ALA A 20 0.27 -6.36 13.83
C ALA A 20 0.65 -7.67 13.14
N LYS A 21 -0.35 -8.41 12.62
CA LYS A 21 -0.11 -9.63 11.88
C LYS A 21 0.63 -9.35 10.57
N ALA A 22 0.22 -8.30 9.84
CA ALA A 22 0.88 -7.90 8.61
C ALA A 22 2.36 -7.65 8.84
N LYS A 23 2.69 -6.88 9.89
CA LYS A 23 4.08 -6.60 10.21
C LYS A 23 4.86 -7.86 10.56
N SER A 24 4.24 -8.81 11.25
CA SER A 24 4.89 -10.08 11.60
C SER A 24 5.27 -10.91 10.39
N LEU A 25 4.68 -10.64 9.23
CA LEU A 25 4.98 -11.32 7.97
C LEU A 25 6.08 -10.61 7.17
N LEU A 26 6.60 -9.48 7.65
CA LEU A 26 7.68 -8.75 6.99
C LEU A 26 9.02 -9.11 7.60
N SER A 27 10.06 -9.20 6.77
CA SER A 27 11.42 -9.41 7.25
C SER A 27 11.95 -8.13 7.92
N ASP A 28 13.00 -8.27 8.73
CA ASP A 28 13.60 -7.13 9.43
C ASP A 28 14.16 -6.08 8.48
N ASP A 29 14.61 -6.51 7.31
CA ASP A 29 15.18 -5.65 6.27
C ASP A 29 14.18 -5.31 5.17
N PHE A 30 12.88 -5.49 5.42
CA PHE A 30 11.84 -5.24 4.43
C PHE A 30 11.90 -3.82 3.87
N GLN A 31 11.68 -3.70 2.56
CA GLN A 31 11.54 -2.41 1.88
C GLN A 31 10.33 -2.40 0.95
N PHE A 32 9.58 -1.33 1.01
CA PHE A 32 8.52 -1.03 0.04
C PHE A 32 9.01 0.07 -0.89
N SER A 33 8.89 -0.15 -2.18
CA SER A 33 9.32 0.82 -3.20
C SER A 33 8.28 0.96 -4.30
N GLY A 34 8.43 2.03 -5.10
CA GLY A 34 7.53 2.31 -6.22
C GLY A 34 6.94 3.71 -6.11
N PRO A 35 5.62 3.87 -5.82
CA PRO A 35 4.97 5.19 -5.81
C PRO A 35 5.22 5.96 -4.52
N VAL A 36 6.45 5.96 -4.03
CA VAL A 36 6.92 6.72 -2.87
C VAL A 36 8.23 7.39 -3.26
N PRO A 37 8.58 8.56 -2.66
CA PRO A 37 9.80 9.28 -3.01
C PRO A 37 11.08 8.45 -2.82
N GLU A 38 11.12 7.62 -1.77
CA GLU A 38 12.24 6.74 -1.45
C GLU A 38 11.69 5.44 -0.90
N PRO A 39 12.43 4.32 -1.01
CA PRO A 39 11.99 3.08 -0.38
C PRO A 39 11.78 3.28 1.13
N ILE A 40 10.72 2.70 1.66
CA ILE A 40 10.40 2.79 3.08
C ILE A 40 10.45 1.41 3.72
N ASN A 41 10.74 1.38 5.03
CA ASN A 41 10.81 0.13 5.79
C ASN A 41 9.41 -0.37 6.17
N GLY A 42 9.37 -1.55 6.81
CA GLY A 42 8.10 -2.17 7.20
C GLY A 42 7.29 -1.32 8.18
N ASP A 43 7.94 -0.68 9.15
CA ASP A 43 7.25 0.19 10.10
C ASP A 43 6.60 1.38 9.41
N ALA A 44 7.32 2.02 8.49
CA ALA A 44 6.80 3.17 7.74
C ALA A 44 5.66 2.74 6.83
N TRP A 45 5.77 1.59 6.17
CA TRP A 45 4.72 1.08 5.30
C TRP A 45 3.44 0.76 6.08
N MET A 46 3.58 0.11 7.24
CA MET A 46 2.43 -0.18 8.10
C MET A 46 1.80 1.10 8.65
N GLY A 47 2.62 2.07 9.04
CA GLY A 47 2.11 3.38 9.48
C GLY A 47 1.32 4.09 8.39
N MET A 48 1.84 4.11 7.17
CA MET A 48 1.14 4.68 6.03
C MET A 48 -0.18 3.93 5.75
N SER A 49 -0.16 2.61 5.80
CA SER A 49 -1.35 1.79 5.57
C SER A 49 -2.41 2.01 6.65
N MET A 50 -2.00 2.15 7.91
CA MET A 50 -2.91 2.49 9.02
C MET A 50 -3.57 3.86 8.79
N ASN A 51 -2.79 4.84 8.39
CA ASN A 51 -3.31 6.20 8.12
C ASN A 51 -4.28 6.20 6.95
N LEU A 52 -3.97 5.45 5.90
CA LEU A 52 -4.89 5.29 4.76
C LEU A 52 -6.20 4.63 5.20
N LYS A 53 -6.13 3.60 6.02
CA LYS A 53 -7.32 2.89 6.51
C LYS A 53 -8.18 3.77 7.39
N LYS A 54 -7.57 4.62 8.22
CA LYS A 54 -8.30 5.58 9.05
C LYS A 54 -9.02 6.64 8.21
N ALA A 55 -8.33 7.17 7.20
CA ALA A 55 -8.88 8.20 6.33
C ALA A 55 -9.94 7.64 5.38
N PHE A 56 -9.77 6.40 4.94
CA PHE A 56 -10.67 5.71 4.03
C PHE A 56 -11.16 4.42 4.69
N PRO A 57 -12.16 4.49 5.59
CA PRO A 57 -12.63 3.30 6.32
C PRO A 57 -13.15 2.18 5.41
N ASP A 58 -13.61 2.53 4.22
CA ASP A 58 -14.07 1.59 3.20
C ASP A 58 -12.97 1.20 2.20
N LEU A 59 -11.70 1.45 2.54
CA LEU A 59 -10.58 1.18 1.64
C LEU A 59 -10.54 -0.28 1.22
N ASP A 60 -10.57 -0.51 -0.09
CA ASP A 60 -10.46 -1.82 -0.71
C ASP A 60 -9.21 -1.82 -1.57
N TYR A 61 -8.26 -2.68 -1.25
CA TYR A 61 -7.02 -2.83 -2.02
C TYR A 61 -7.20 -3.67 -3.28
N HIS A 62 -8.22 -4.51 -3.30
CA HIS A 62 -8.53 -5.40 -4.42
C HIS A 62 -7.29 -6.11 -4.95
N PHE A 63 -6.58 -6.80 -4.05
CA PHE A 63 -5.34 -7.51 -4.37
C PHE A 63 -5.60 -8.77 -5.19
N HIS A 64 -4.71 -9.02 -6.16
CA HIS A 64 -4.70 -10.25 -6.95
C HIS A 64 -3.29 -10.78 -7.09
N ILE A 65 -3.10 -12.08 -6.90
CA ILE A 65 -1.84 -12.75 -7.23
C ILE A 65 -1.98 -13.30 -8.64
N HIS A 66 -1.06 -12.90 -9.52
CA HIS A 66 -1.04 -13.38 -10.91
C HIS A 66 -0.22 -14.65 -11.08
N SER A 67 0.96 -14.69 -10.47
CA SER A 67 1.88 -15.80 -10.62
C SER A 67 2.96 -15.76 -9.55
N ALA A 68 3.71 -16.86 -9.43
CA ALA A 68 4.88 -16.93 -8.57
C ALA A 68 5.97 -17.70 -9.27
N GLU A 69 7.19 -17.18 -9.24
CA GLU A 69 8.37 -17.82 -9.79
C GLU A 69 9.47 -17.81 -8.73
N GLY A 70 9.78 -18.99 -8.18
CA GLY A 70 10.72 -19.08 -7.05
C GLY A 70 10.23 -18.25 -5.88
N ASP A 71 11.04 -17.30 -5.44
CA ASP A 71 10.73 -16.43 -4.30
C ASP A 71 9.99 -15.15 -4.70
N ILE A 72 9.72 -14.95 -5.98
CA ILE A 72 9.07 -13.73 -6.48
C ILE A 72 7.61 -14.01 -6.78
N VAL A 73 6.72 -13.20 -6.20
CA VAL A 73 5.27 -13.27 -6.42
C VAL A 73 4.83 -12.04 -7.20
N ASN A 74 4.24 -12.26 -8.37
CA ASN A 74 3.68 -11.19 -9.18
C ASN A 74 2.23 -10.96 -8.79
N LEU A 75 1.88 -9.70 -8.54
CA LEU A 75 0.56 -9.34 -8.05
C LEU A 75 0.10 -8.00 -8.60
N ALA A 76 -1.15 -7.67 -8.33
CA ALA A 76 -1.70 -6.37 -8.69
C ALA A 76 -2.71 -5.92 -7.65
N ALA A 77 -2.99 -4.61 -7.64
CA ALA A 77 -3.98 -4.01 -6.75
C ALA A 77 -4.72 -2.90 -7.49
N GLU A 78 -5.98 -2.70 -7.12
CA GLU A 78 -6.80 -1.58 -7.59
C GLU A 78 -7.44 -0.94 -6.37
N LEU A 79 -6.81 0.11 -5.83
CA LEU A 79 -7.27 0.76 -4.62
C LEU A 79 -8.49 1.63 -4.89
N LYS A 80 -9.46 1.58 -3.99
CA LYS A 80 -10.62 2.48 -4.01
C LYS A 80 -11.10 2.74 -2.60
N GLY A 81 -11.75 3.88 -2.40
CA GLY A 81 -12.28 4.26 -1.10
C GLY A 81 -12.86 5.66 -1.10
N THR A 82 -13.38 6.06 0.05
CA THR A 82 -13.97 7.39 0.26
C THR A 82 -13.28 8.08 1.43
N HIS A 83 -12.92 9.34 1.24
CA HIS A 83 -12.16 10.13 2.22
C HIS A 83 -13.10 10.65 3.32
N HIS A 84 -13.26 9.86 4.38
CA HIS A 84 -14.17 10.17 5.49
C HIS A 84 -13.51 10.82 6.70
N ALA A 85 -12.19 10.71 6.84
CA ALA A 85 -11.45 11.26 7.99
C ALA A 85 -10.14 11.87 7.52
N ASP A 86 -9.48 12.63 8.39
CA ASP A 86 -8.22 13.28 8.04
C ASP A 86 -7.16 12.26 7.67
N LEU A 87 -6.43 12.54 6.61
CA LEU A 87 -5.34 11.69 6.13
C LEU A 87 -4.01 12.29 6.57
N ASP A 88 -3.32 11.59 7.47
CA ASP A 88 -2.02 12.02 7.96
C ASP A 88 -0.90 11.50 7.05
N LEU A 89 -0.29 12.41 6.31
CA LEU A 89 0.84 12.13 5.43
C LEU A 89 2.12 12.82 5.91
N THR A 90 2.19 13.14 7.19
CA THR A 90 3.36 13.81 7.79
C THR A 90 4.64 13.01 7.52
N ALA A 91 4.58 11.68 7.58
CA ALA A 91 5.72 10.80 7.30
C ALA A 91 6.25 10.97 5.87
N LEU A 92 5.42 11.43 4.93
CA LEU A 92 5.81 11.71 3.55
C LEU A 92 6.10 13.20 3.31
N GLY A 93 6.10 14.01 4.36
CA GLY A 93 6.36 15.44 4.26
C GLY A 93 5.18 16.26 3.74
N MET A 94 3.98 15.69 3.72
CA MET A 94 2.80 16.34 3.14
C MET A 94 1.81 16.90 4.17
N GLY A 95 2.05 16.67 5.47
CA GLY A 95 1.16 17.11 6.54
C GLY A 95 -0.14 16.32 6.60
N VAL A 96 -1.16 16.95 7.17
CA VAL A 96 -2.49 16.33 7.35
C VAL A 96 -3.46 16.90 6.33
N ILE A 97 -4.16 16.02 5.62
CA ILE A 97 -5.15 16.37 4.60
C ILE A 97 -6.54 16.22 5.23
N PRO A 98 -7.28 17.32 5.45
CA PRO A 98 -8.63 17.24 6.01
C PRO A 98 -9.58 16.43 5.12
N ALA A 99 -10.54 15.75 5.74
CA ALA A 99 -11.51 14.92 5.01
C ALA A 99 -12.23 15.72 3.93
N THR A 100 -12.19 15.22 2.69
CA THR A 100 -12.81 15.88 1.54
C THR A 100 -14.18 15.29 1.19
N HIS A 101 -14.51 14.12 1.75
CA HIS A 101 -15.73 13.35 1.46
C HIS A 101 -15.85 12.94 -0.02
N LYS A 102 -14.72 12.91 -0.73
CA LYS A 102 -14.66 12.49 -2.12
C LYS A 102 -14.14 11.05 -2.21
N SER A 103 -14.61 10.34 -3.23
CA SER A 103 -14.18 8.98 -3.51
C SER A 103 -13.04 8.97 -4.52
N PHE A 104 -12.24 7.91 -4.47
CA PHE A 104 -11.22 7.65 -5.47
C PHE A 104 -11.28 6.21 -5.93
N ALA A 105 -10.78 5.97 -7.15
CA ALA A 105 -10.53 4.63 -7.67
C ALA A 105 -9.26 4.69 -8.49
N ASN A 106 -8.21 4.04 -8.01
CA ASN A 106 -6.93 4.04 -8.69
C ASN A 106 -6.91 3.03 -9.84
N PRO A 107 -6.06 3.24 -10.86
CA PRO A 107 -5.88 2.26 -11.91
C PRO A 107 -5.25 0.99 -11.38
N HIS A 108 -5.25 -0.04 -12.21
CA HIS A 108 -4.60 -1.32 -11.92
C HIS A 108 -3.09 -1.09 -11.78
N GLU A 109 -2.52 -1.47 -10.65
CA GLU A 109 -1.10 -1.30 -10.36
C GLU A 109 -0.46 -2.67 -10.17
N HIS A 110 0.59 -2.94 -10.95
CA HIS A 110 1.35 -4.19 -10.87
C HIS A 110 2.48 -4.06 -9.87
N GLY A 111 2.74 -5.14 -9.15
CA GLY A 111 3.83 -5.19 -8.19
C GLY A 111 4.44 -6.57 -8.09
N GLN A 112 5.57 -6.62 -7.41
CA GLN A 112 6.28 -7.87 -7.11
C GLN A 112 6.65 -7.88 -5.63
N ALA A 113 6.39 -9.01 -4.97
CA ALA A 113 6.85 -9.26 -3.62
C ALA A 113 7.92 -10.34 -3.65
N THR A 114 9.01 -10.12 -2.92
CA THR A 114 10.05 -11.12 -2.76
C THR A 114 9.92 -11.74 -1.37
N VAL A 115 9.88 -13.06 -1.31
CA VAL A 115 9.71 -13.81 -0.06
C VAL A 115 11.01 -14.52 0.28
N LYS A 116 11.44 -14.41 1.55
CA LYS A 116 12.59 -15.15 2.06
C LYS A 116 12.15 -15.94 3.29
N GLY A 117 12.21 -17.27 3.20
CA GLY A 117 11.65 -18.13 4.23
C GLY A 117 10.15 -17.91 4.34
N ASP A 118 9.69 -17.55 5.54
CA ASP A 118 8.28 -17.28 5.81
C ASP A 118 7.94 -15.79 5.88
N LYS A 119 8.85 -14.93 5.39
CA LYS A 119 8.71 -13.48 5.49
C LYS A 119 8.77 -12.83 4.11
N VAL A 120 8.03 -11.73 3.95
CA VAL A 120 8.13 -10.88 2.76
C VAL A 120 9.31 -9.94 2.97
N ALA A 121 10.30 -10.00 2.09
CA ALA A 121 11.51 -9.20 2.18
C ALA A 121 11.43 -7.88 1.43
N SER A 122 10.59 -7.81 0.38
CA SER A 122 10.39 -6.58 -0.37
C SER A 122 9.05 -6.61 -1.08
N TRP A 123 8.56 -5.40 -1.35
CA TRP A 123 7.33 -5.18 -2.12
C TRP A 123 7.59 -3.99 -3.02
N ALA A 124 7.64 -4.23 -4.32
CA ALA A 124 7.91 -3.19 -5.31
C ALA A 124 6.68 -3.04 -6.21
N VAL A 125 6.19 -1.82 -6.34
CA VAL A 125 5.05 -1.50 -7.20
C VAL A 125 5.56 -0.71 -8.40
N GLU A 126 5.16 -1.13 -9.61
CA GLU A 126 5.46 -0.37 -10.83
C GLU A 126 4.72 0.97 -10.78
N PRO A 127 5.44 2.10 -10.94
CA PRO A 127 4.77 3.41 -11.02
C PRO A 127 3.80 3.43 -12.20
N THR A 128 2.54 3.75 -11.89
CA THR A 128 1.47 3.81 -12.89
C THR A 128 0.88 5.22 -12.89
N PRO A 129 0.74 5.88 -14.04
CA PRO A 129 0.11 7.20 -14.09
C PRO A 129 -1.28 7.17 -13.44
N GLY A 130 -1.53 8.08 -12.51
CA GLY A 130 -2.78 8.13 -11.75
C GLY A 130 -2.86 7.15 -10.58
N GLY A 131 -1.80 6.38 -10.31
CA GLY A 131 -1.76 5.43 -9.21
C GLY A 131 -1.07 5.96 -7.97
N GLY A 132 -0.95 5.10 -6.95
CA GLY A 132 -0.30 5.42 -5.68
C GLY A 132 -1.03 6.48 -4.88
N VAL A 133 -0.38 6.96 -3.81
CA VAL A 133 -0.93 8.02 -2.94
C VAL A 133 -1.17 9.30 -3.74
N MET A 134 -0.27 9.64 -4.65
CA MET A 134 -0.41 10.84 -5.49
C MET A 134 -1.68 10.79 -6.34
N GLY A 135 -2.02 9.63 -6.89
CA GLY A 135 -3.26 9.43 -7.64
C GLY A 135 -4.50 9.58 -6.76
N ILE A 136 -4.44 9.08 -5.53
CA ILE A 136 -5.51 9.25 -4.56
C ILE A 136 -5.74 10.75 -4.30
N LEU A 137 -4.68 11.48 -4.00
CA LEU A 137 -4.76 12.91 -3.67
C LEU A 137 -5.34 13.73 -4.84
N ALA A 138 -4.91 13.43 -6.06
CA ALA A 138 -5.44 14.11 -7.24
C ALA A 138 -6.94 13.90 -7.39
N GLN A 139 -7.43 12.68 -7.16
CA GLN A 139 -8.84 12.34 -7.29
C GLN A 139 -9.72 12.97 -6.22
N ILE A 140 -9.21 13.14 -5.01
CA ILE A 140 -9.96 13.79 -3.92
C ILE A 140 -9.78 15.32 -3.92
N GLY A 141 -9.12 15.87 -4.95
CA GLY A 141 -9.05 17.30 -5.16
C GLY A 141 -7.96 18.01 -4.37
N VAL A 142 -6.95 17.29 -3.90
CA VAL A 142 -5.83 17.88 -3.16
C VAL A 142 -4.76 18.35 -4.13
N LYS A 143 -4.33 19.60 -3.96
CA LYS A 143 -3.19 20.13 -4.72
C LYS A 143 -1.90 19.80 -4.00
N MET A 144 -0.95 19.26 -4.76
CA MET A 144 0.35 18.89 -4.19
C MET A 144 1.29 20.08 -4.18
N PRO A 145 2.09 20.25 -3.10
CA PRO A 145 3.13 21.28 -3.08
C PRO A 145 4.12 21.07 -4.23
N GLY A 146 4.45 22.14 -4.94
CA GLY A 146 5.42 22.11 -6.01
C GLY A 146 4.90 21.60 -7.35
N MET A 147 3.61 21.41 -7.48
CA MET A 147 2.98 20.98 -8.74
C MET A 147 2.25 22.14 -9.41
#